data_8749c45ab784346c7304c5d9b1954e68
#
_entry.id   8749c45ab784346c7304c5d9b1954e68
#
_cell.length_a   1.000
_cell.length_b   1.000
_cell.length_c   1.000
_cell.angle_alpha   90.00
_cell.angle_beta   90.00
_cell.angle_gamma   90.00
#
_symmetry.space_group_name_H-M   'P 1'
#
loop_
_entity.id
_entity.type
_entity.pdbx_description
1 polymer ?
#
loop_
_entity_poly.entity_id
_entity_poly.type
_entity_poly.pdbx_seq_one_letter_code
_entity_poly.pdbx_strand_id
1 'polypeptide(L)' 'MSVEQTLAYEAKVEFCYRELEKWKQYLCDKRTMEEVEAALVSITSLYVELTTLKDKIYNLNIPKYDDPLF' A
#
# COMPACT_ATOMS: atom_id res chain seq x y z
N MET A 1 -9.74 19.68 -4.51
CA MET A 1 -9.38 18.46 -3.88
C MET A 1 -10.39 18.05 -2.85
N SER A 2 -10.67 16.79 -2.74
CA SER A 2 -11.71 16.33 -1.87
C SER A 2 -11.13 15.63 -0.66
N VAL A 3 -11.58 16.03 0.51
CA VAL A 3 -11.21 15.37 1.74
C VAL A 3 -11.68 13.93 1.70
N GLU A 4 -12.84 13.72 1.08
CA GLU A 4 -13.40 12.38 0.97
C GLU A 4 -12.49 11.45 0.18
N GLN A 5 -11.87 11.96 -0.87
CA GLN A 5 -10.94 11.15 -1.65
C GLN A 5 -9.72 10.79 -0.82
N THR A 6 -9.20 11.73 -0.07
CA THR A 6 -8.06 11.47 0.78
C THR A 6 -8.40 10.41 1.82
N LEU A 7 -9.56 10.52 2.44
CA LEU A 7 -9.98 9.55 3.44
C LEU A 7 -10.17 8.17 2.82
N ALA A 8 -10.70 8.12 1.61
CA ALA A 8 -10.89 6.85 0.93
C ALA A 8 -9.55 6.18 0.66
N TYR A 9 -8.58 6.95 0.19
CA TYR A 9 -7.25 6.40 -0.06
C TYR A 9 -6.58 5.95 1.23
N GLU A 10 -6.76 6.73 2.30
CA GLU A 10 -6.17 6.35 3.58
C GLU A 10 -6.77 5.07 4.12
N ALA A 11 -8.06 4.89 3.92
CA ALA A 11 -8.71 3.66 4.34
C ALA A 11 -8.15 2.47 3.59
N LYS A 12 -7.87 2.64 2.30
CA LYS A 12 -7.28 1.57 1.50
C LYS A 12 -5.85 1.27 1.95
N VAL A 13 -5.10 2.30 2.30
CA VAL A 13 -3.75 2.12 2.82
C VAL A 13 -3.80 1.29 4.09
N GLU A 14 -4.72 1.61 4.96
CA GLU A 14 -4.87 0.88 6.21
C GLU A 14 -5.24 -0.57 5.94
N PHE A 15 -6.12 -0.80 4.99
CA PHE A 15 -6.48 -2.15 4.61
C PHE A 15 -5.25 -2.92 4.12
N CYS A 16 -4.41 -2.29 3.31
CA CYS A 16 -3.20 -2.93 2.82
C CYS A 16 -2.27 -3.30 3.97
N TYR A 17 -2.12 -2.41 4.96
CA TYR A 17 -1.29 -2.73 6.11
C TYR A 17 -1.83 -3.92 6.89
N ARG A 18 -3.14 -4.00 7.04
CA ARG A 18 -3.74 -5.14 7.72
C ARG A 18 -3.49 -6.43 6.99
N GLU A 19 -3.60 -6.39 5.67
CA GLU A 19 -3.34 -7.57 4.86
C GLU A 19 -1.88 -7.98 4.95
N LEU A 20 -0.98 -7.01 4.95
CA LEU A 20 0.44 -7.31 5.08
C LEU A 20 0.73 -7.96 6.43
N GLU A 21 0.06 -7.51 7.47
CA GLU A 21 0.25 -8.09 8.78
C GLU A 21 -0.22 -9.54 8.81
N LYS A 22 -1.33 -9.85 8.15
CA LYS A 22 -1.81 -11.21 8.05
C LYS A 22 -0.82 -12.09 7.34
N TRP A 23 -0.24 -11.62 6.25
CA TRP A 23 0.74 -12.40 5.52
C TRP A 23 2.01 -12.59 6.31
N LYS A 24 2.39 -11.58 7.08
CA LYS A 24 3.55 -11.69 7.94
C LYS A 24 3.36 -12.81 8.95
N GLN A 25 2.18 -12.89 9.54
CA GLN A 25 1.89 -13.96 10.48
C GLN A 25 1.79 -15.31 9.80
N TYR A 26 1.22 -15.33 8.60
CA TYR A 26 1.16 -16.54 7.82
C TYR A 26 2.55 -17.11 7.60
N LEU A 27 3.52 -16.26 7.32
CA LEU A 27 4.89 -16.70 7.04
C LEU A 27 5.67 -17.06 8.30
N CYS A 28 5.15 -16.74 9.48
CA CYS A 28 5.80 -17.13 10.71
C CYS A 28 5.68 -18.63 10.95
N ASP A 29 4.67 -19.27 10.37
CA ASP A 29 4.53 -20.71 10.50
C ASP A 29 5.35 -21.41 9.44
N LYS A 30 5.59 -22.69 9.66
CA LYS A 30 6.30 -23.46 8.64
C LYS A 30 5.43 -23.60 7.41
N ARG A 31 6.00 -23.24 6.27
CA ARG A 31 5.27 -23.29 5.01
C ARG A 31 6.14 -23.96 3.96
N THR A 32 5.47 -24.57 2.99
CA THR A 32 6.20 -25.12 1.86
C THR A 32 6.70 -23.99 0.98
N MET A 33 7.65 -24.31 0.12
CA MET A 33 8.19 -23.31 -0.79
C MET A 33 7.09 -22.72 -1.66
N GLU A 34 6.14 -23.55 -2.10
CA GLU A 34 5.06 -23.06 -2.93
C GLU A 34 4.17 -22.10 -2.17
N GLU A 35 3.92 -22.38 -0.90
CA GLU A 35 3.09 -21.48 -0.09
C GLU A 35 3.80 -20.16 0.14
N VAL A 36 5.10 -20.21 0.36
CA VAL A 36 5.88 -18.99 0.54
C VAL A 36 5.88 -18.16 -0.73
N GLU A 37 6.04 -18.80 -1.88
CA GLU A 37 6.04 -18.08 -3.13
C GLU A 37 4.70 -17.41 -3.39
N ALA A 38 3.60 -18.11 -3.12
CA ALA A 38 2.29 -17.53 -3.28
C ALA A 38 2.10 -16.32 -2.37
N ALA A 39 2.56 -16.45 -1.13
CA ALA A 39 2.47 -15.34 -0.19
C ALA A 39 3.28 -14.15 -0.66
N LEU A 40 4.47 -14.39 -1.20
CA LEU A 40 5.33 -13.31 -1.68
C LEU A 40 4.69 -12.58 -2.84
N VAL A 41 4.00 -13.28 -3.72
CA VAL A 41 3.29 -12.64 -4.82
C VAL A 41 2.23 -11.70 -4.27
N SER A 42 1.45 -12.17 -3.30
CA SER A 42 0.42 -11.33 -2.70
C SER A 42 1.01 -10.13 -1.99
N ILE A 43 2.10 -10.34 -1.26
CA ILE A 43 2.77 -9.25 -0.55
C ILE A 43 3.29 -8.22 -1.54
N THR A 44 3.89 -8.67 -2.63
CA THR A 44 4.40 -7.76 -3.64
C THR A 44 3.27 -6.92 -4.23
N SER A 45 2.13 -7.56 -4.52
CA SER A 45 0.97 -6.83 -5.05
C SER A 45 0.50 -5.78 -4.06
N LEU A 46 0.48 -6.11 -2.77
CA LEU A 46 0.06 -5.15 -1.75
C LEU A 46 1.03 -3.98 -1.67
N TYR A 47 2.31 -4.23 -1.79
CA TYR A 47 3.29 -3.15 -1.78
C TYR A 47 3.13 -2.23 -2.98
N VAL A 48 2.89 -2.81 -4.15
CA VAL A 48 2.66 -1.99 -5.34
C VAL A 48 1.43 -1.12 -5.15
N GLU A 49 0.36 -1.71 -4.67
CA GLU A 49 -0.86 -0.96 -4.44
C GLU A 49 -0.65 0.13 -3.39
N LEU A 50 0.06 -0.21 -2.32
CA LEU A 50 0.34 0.74 -1.26
C LEU A 50 1.14 1.92 -1.78
N THR A 51 2.16 1.65 -2.58
CA THR A 51 2.97 2.71 -3.17
C THR A 51 2.11 3.60 -4.06
N THR A 52 1.24 2.99 -4.86
CA THR A 52 0.36 3.75 -5.73
C THR A 52 -0.58 4.64 -4.91
N LEU A 53 -1.15 4.09 -3.84
CA LEU A 53 -2.06 4.86 -3.00
C LEU A 53 -1.36 6.01 -2.31
N LYS A 54 -0.15 5.77 -1.81
CA LYS A 54 0.61 6.83 -1.16
C LYS A 54 0.95 7.94 -2.13
N ASP A 55 1.28 7.57 -3.35
CA ASP A 55 1.57 8.55 -4.38
C ASP A 55 0.35 9.39 -4.69
N LYS A 56 -0.83 8.78 -4.77
CA LYS A 56 -2.04 9.52 -5.02
C LYS A 56 -2.37 10.47 -3.88
N ILE A 57 -2.19 10.02 -2.65
CA ILE A 57 -2.44 10.88 -1.50
C ILE A 57 -1.46 12.05 -1.51
N TYR A 58 -0.22 11.78 -1.80
CA TYR A 58 0.78 12.82 -1.86
C TYR A 58 0.41 13.86 -2.90
N ASN A 59 -0.01 13.42 -4.07
CA ASN A 59 -0.39 14.35 -5.14
C ASN A 59 -1.63 15.16 -4.79
N LEU A 60 -2.54 14.61 -4.00
CA LEU A 60 -3.71 15.35 -3.58
C LEU A 60 -3.35 16.46 -2.60
N ASN A 61 -2.28 16.28 -1.85
CA ASN A 61 -1.90 17.22 -0.81
C ASN A 61 -0.84 18.22 -1.24
N ILE A 62 -0.23 18.01 -2.39
CA ILE A 62 0.77 18.95 -2.89
C ILE A 62 0.08 20.19 -3.42
N PRO A 63 0.62 21.39 -3.12
CA PRO A 63 0.05 22.61 -3.70
C PRO A 63 0.17 22.57 -5.21
N LYS A 64 -0.79 23.21 -5.84
CA LYS A 64 -0.81 23.17 -7.27
C LYS A 64 0.29 23.95 -7.92
N TYR A 65 0.76 25.01 -7.29
CA TYR A 65 1.83 25.72 -7.89
C TYR A 65 3.06 24.86 -7.89
N ASP A 66 3.88 25.01 -8.84
CA ASP A 66 4.94 24.19 -9.04
C ASP A 66 6.14 24.68 -8.39
N ASP A 67 6.93 23.88 -7.88
CA ASP A 67 8.14 24.28 -7.33
C ASP A 67 9.22 23.80 -8.20
N PRO A 68 9.71 24.62 -8.93
CA PRO A 68 10.66 24.19 -9.87
C PRO A 68 11.94 23.85 -9.29
N LEU A 69 12.08 23.92 -8.18
CA LEU A 69 13.14 23.66 -7.65
C LEU A 69 13.72 22.65 -7.85
N PHE A 70 13.77 22.43 -8.24
CA PHE A 70 14.33 21.37 -8.55
C PHE A 70 14.24 21.13 -9.56
#